data_b3377737786415d7d9c48358aa04eadb
#
_entry.id   b3377737786415d7d9c48358aa04eadb
#
_cell.length_a   1.000
_cell.length_b   1.000
_cell.length_c   1.000
_cell.angle_alpha   90.00
_cell.angle_beta   90.00
_cell.angle_gamma   90.00
#
_symmetry.space_group_name_H-M   'P 1'
#
loop_
_entity.id
_entity.type
_entity.pdbx_description
1 polymer ?
#
loop_
_entity_poly.entity_id
_entity_poly.type
_entity_poly.pdbx_seq_one_letter_code
_entity_poly.pdbx_strand_id
1 'polypeptide(L)'
;GSRLVLGADGTLFVTLGDRFHHRARAQALDSHLGKVVRIALDGSVPADNPLVGRAGARSEIWSWGHRNVQGAALHPNSGELWTHEHGPQGGDEVNRTRAGLNYGWPEVSYGREYVTGRKIGEGTTRADVEPPVLQWTPSIAPSGMAFYTGDAFPHWKGNLFVGALKFQLLVRLVLDGDRVVHEERLLGELGRRIRDVREGPDGR
;
A
#
# COMPACT_ATOMS: atom_id res chain seq x y z
N GLY A 1 -7.48 5.42 5.71
CA GLY A 1 -6.50 4.81 6.59
C GLY A 1 -5.21 5.61 6.65
N SER A 2 -4.36 5.25 7.58
CA SER A 2 -2.99 5.75 7.69
C SER A 2 -2.15 4.69 8.38
N ARG A 3 -0.90 4.55 7.97
CA ARG A 3 0.11 3.70 8.62
C ARG A 3 1.39 4.50 8.82
N LEU A 4 2.09 4.15 9.89
CA LEU A 4 3.42 4.66 10.21
C LEU A 4 4.40 3.50 10.10
N VAL A 5 5.48 3.71 9.36
CA VAL A 5 6.55 2.71 9.20
C VAL A 5 7.89 3.39 9.41
N LEU A 6 8.64 2.90 10.38
CA LEU A 6 10.01 3.35 10.62
C LEU A 6 10.93 2.72 9.57
N GLY A 7 11.62 3.57 8.81
CA GLY A 7 12.63 3.16 7.85
C GLY A 7 13.90 2.66 8.55
N ALA A 8 14.67 1.80 7.89
CA ALA A 8 15.95 1.31 8.41
C ALA A 8 17.00 2.44 8.58
N ASP A 9 16.81 3.53 7.85
CA ASP A 9 17.63 4.76 7.90
C ASP A 9 17.21 5.74 9.01
N GLY A 10 16.26 5.35 9.87
CA GLY A 10 15.72 6.19 10.94
C GLY A 10 14.72 7.25 10.47
N THR A 11 14.24 7.19 9.23
CA THR A 11 13.15 8.04 8.75
C THR A 11 11.78 7.40 9.02
N LEU A 12 10.72 8.19 8.93
CA LEU A 12 9.34 7.75 9.13
C LEU A 12 8.53 7.92 7.85
N PHE A 13 7.98 6.82 7.35
CA PHE A 13 6.97 6.86 6.30
C PHE A 13 5.58 7.00 6.91
N VAL A 14 4.77 7.91 6.35
CA VAL A 14 3.38 8.14 6.75
C VAL A 14 2.49 8.04 5.53
N THR A 15 1.52 7.13 5.55
CA THR A 15 0.57 6.96 4.45
C THR A 15 -0.69 7.80 4.68
N LEU A 16 -1.18 8.46 3.64
CA LEU A 16 -2.28 9.41 3.70
C LEU A 16 -3.26 9.18 2.55
N GLY A 17 -4.53 8.93 2.88
CA GLY A 17 -5.58 8.73 1.87
C GLY A 17 -6.15 10.02 1.27
N ASP A 18 -6.98 9.89 0.24
CA ASP A 18 -7.61 10.97 -0.52
C ASP A 18 -8.84 11.60 0.17
N ARG A 19 -9.22 11.07 1.35
CA ARG A 19 -10.42 11.48 2.10
C ARG A 19 -11.73 11.34 1.32
N PHE A 20 -11.78 10.42 0.35
CA PHE A 20 -12.94 10.08 -0.47
C PHE A 20 -13.44 11.20 -1.40
N HIS A 21 -13.72 12.39 -0.86
CA HIS A 21 -14.27 13.52 -1.63
C HIS A 21 -13.20 14.35 -2.35
N HIS A 22 -11.93 14.10 -2.07
CA HIS A 22 -10.81 14.90 -2.60
C HIS A 22 -9.90 14.11 -3.54
N ARG A 23 -10.46 13.11 -4.24
CA ARG A 23 -9.68 12.17 -5.06
C ARG A 23 -8.73 12.85 -6.06
N ALA A 24 -9.14 13.96 -6.68
CA ALA A 24 -8.28 14.72 -7.61
C ALA A 24 -7.00 15.25 -6.94
N ARG A 25 -7.03 15.49 -5.61
CA ARG A 25 -5.85 15.94 -4.86
C ARG A 25 -4.78 14.86 -4.74
N ALA A 26 -5.09 13.59 -5.03
CA ALA A 26 -4.10 12.52 -5.04
C ALA A 26 -3.00 12.75 -6.10
N GLN A 27 -3.32 13.43 -7.20
CA GLN A 27 -2.35 13.81 -8.23
C GLN A 27 -1.67 15.16 -7.99
N ALA A 28 -2.25 16.04 -7.15
CA ALA A 28 -1.70 17.37 -6.87
C ALA A 28 -0.52 17.29 -5.88
N LEU A 29 0.65 17.77 -6.26
CA LEU A 29 1.88 17.66 -5.45
C LEU A 29 1.99 18.72 -4.34
N ASP A 30 1.12 19.73 -4.34
CA ASP A 30 1.00 20.75 -3.28
C ASP A 30 0.15 20.27 -2.08
N SER A 31 -0.28 19.01 -2.07
CA SER A 31 -1.19 18.42 -1.09
C SER A 31 -0.68 17.09 -0.56
N HIS A 32 -0.93 16.80 0.71
CA HIS A 32 -0.66 15.49 1.30
C HIS A 32 -1.74 14.43 1.05
N LEU A 33 -2.89 14.80 0.48
CA LEU A 33 -3.97 13.86 0.22
C LEU A 33 -3.57 12.86 -0.86
N GLY A 34 -3.75 11.56 -0.58
CA GLY A 34 -3.38 10.48 -1.48
C GLY A 34 -1.87 10.36 -1.69
N LYS A 35 -1.10 10.48 -0.61
CA LYS A 35 0.37 10.46 -0.62
C LYS A 35 0.94 9.45 0.37
N VAL A 36 2.14 9.00 0.08
CA VAL A 36 3.08 8.57 1.11
C VAL A 36 4.09 9.69 1.30
N VAL A 37 4.34 10.09 2.54
CA VAL A 37 5.37 11.06 2.89
C VAL A 37 6.47 10.40 3.68
N ARG A 38 7.70 10.90 3.55
CA ARG A 38 8.88 10.48 4.32
C ARG A 38 9.47 11.68 5.03
N ILE A 39 9.62 11.57 6.34
CA ILE A 39 10.17 12.61 7.21
C ILE A 39 11.20 12.01 8.15
N ALA A 40 12.11 12.83 8.66
CA ALA A 40 12.96 12.46 9.78
C ALA A 40 12.16 12.44 11.10
N LEU A 41 12.68 11.79 12.14
CA LEU A 41 11.98 11.68 13.44
C LEU A 41 11.80 13.02 14.16
N ASP A 42 12.61 14.02 13.83
CA ASP A 42 12.47 15.39 14.32
C ASP A 42 11.46 16.24 13.52
N GLY A 43 10.84 15.64 12.49
CA GLY A 43 9.88 16.28 11.59
C GLY A 43 10.51 17.01 10.40
N SER A 44 11.83 17.04 10.29
CA SER A 44 12.51 17.63 9.14
C SER A 44 12.34 16.78 7.86
N VAL A 45 12.57 17.39 6.70
CA VAL A 45 12.50 16.69 5.42
C VAL A 45 13.88 16.18 5.04
N PRO A 46 14.06 14.87 4.82
CA PRO A 46 15.30 14.31 4.31
C PRO A 46 15.71 14.95 2.97
N ALA A 47 16.98 15.32 2.84
CA ALA A 47 17.50 16.03 1.66
C ALA A 47 17.43 15.17 0.37
N ASP A 48 17.39 13.85 0.51
CA ASP A 48 17.28 12.87 -0.57
C ASP A 48 15.83 12.50 -0.94
N ASN A 49 14.83 13.17 -0.39
CA ASN A 49 13.44 13.00 -0.82
C ASN A 49 13.26 13.42 -2.29
N PRO A 50 12.43 12.68 -3.06
CA PRO A 50 12.39 12.82 -4.52
C PRO A 50 11.90 14.18 -5.04
N LEU A 51 11.17 14.93 -4.22
CA LEU A 51 10.58 16.21 -4.63
C LEU A 51 11.23 17.43 -3.96
N VAL A 52 12.36 17.24 -3.27
CA VAL A 52 13.14 18.37 -2.70
C VAL A 52 13.59 19.31 -3.82
N GLY A 53 13.33 20.61 -3.64
CA GLY A 53 13.66 21.66 -4.61
C GLY A 53 12.70 21.76 -5.81
N ARG A 54 11.70 20.90 -5.91
CA ARG A 54 10.70 20.97 -7.00
C ARG A 54 9.66 22.07 -6.69
N ALA A 55 9.61 23.09 -7.53
CA ALA A 55 8.63 24.17 -7.39
C ALA A 55 7.18 23.64 -7.43
N GLY A 56 6.33 24.11 -6.52
CA GLY A 56 4.92 23.71 -6.44
C GLY A 56 4.67 22.33 -5.85
N ALA A 57 5.71 21.64 -5.39
CA ALA A 57 5.59 20.33 -4.72
C ALA A 57 5.98 20.43 -3.24
N ARG A 58 5.35 19.59 -2.41
CA ARG A 58 5.75 19.40 -1.03
C ARG A 58 6.94 18.45 -0.96
N SER A 59 8.03 18.89 -0.34
CA SER A 59 9.31 18.17 -0.32
C SER A 59 9.26 16.86 0.48
N GLU A 60 8.32 16.72 1.42
CA GLU A 60 8.12 15.51 2.21
C GLU A 60 7.45 14.37 1.45
N ILE A 61 6.90 14.61 0.26
CA ILE A 61 6.24 13.57 -0.55
C ILE A 61 7.28 12.55 -1.03
N TRP A 62 7.02 11.26 -0.72
CA TRP A 62 7.76 10.11 -1.22
C TRP A 62 7.15 9.56 -2.51
N SER A 63 5.82 9.39 -2.53
CA SER A 63 5.03 8.94 -3.68
C SER A 63 3.62 9.53 -3.66
N TRP A 64 2.92 9.47 -4.78
CA TRP A 64 1.56 10.04 -4.92
C TRP A 64 0.64 9.15 -5.75
N GLY A 65 -0.62 9.59 -5.90
CA GLY A 65 -1.61 8.83 -6.65
C GLY A 65 -2.19 7.66 -5.87
N HIS A 66 -2.23 7.76 -4.52
CA HIS A 66 -2.82 6.77 -3.63
C HIS A 66 -4.26 7.11 -3.28
N ARG A 67 -5.10 6.09 -3.12
CA ARG A 67 -6.50 6.26 -2.73
C ARG A 67 -6.70 6.15 -1.22
N ASN A 68 -6.43 4.98 -0.67
CA ASN A 68 -6.75 4.68 0.73
C ASN A 68 -5.85 3.56 1.26
N VAL A 69 -4.61 3.88 1.51
CA VAL A 69 -3.62 2.95 2.05
C VAL A 69 -4.04 2.47 3.44
N GLN A 70 -4.12 1.15 3.63
CA GLN A 70 -4.54 0.50 4.88
C GLN A 70 -3.42 -0.29 5.55
N GLY A 71 -2.47 -0.79 4.80
CA GLY A 71 -1.31 -1.51 5.30
C GLY A 71 -0.01 -0.98 4.71
N ALA A 72 1.05 -1.07 5.48
CA ALA A 72 2.40 -0.73 5.05
C ALA A 72 3.42 -1.51 5.88
N ALA A 73 4.46 -2.04 5.23
CA ALA A 73 5.55 -2.76 5.85
C ALA A 73 6.83 -2.66 5.00
N LEU A 74 7.99 -2.77 5.62
CA LEU A 74 9.26 -2.89 4.89
C LEU A 74 9.48 -4.34 4.44
N HIS A 75 9.89 -4.52 3.21
CA HIS A 75 10.30 -5.83 2.71
C HIS A 75 11.61 -6.25 3.42
N PRO A 76 11.67 -7.46 4.03
CA PRO A 76 12.74 -7.82 4.96
C PRO A 76 14.13 -7.85 4.33
N ASN A 77 14.24 -8.19 3.04
CA ASN A 77 15.53 -8.32 2.37
C ASN A 77 15.96 -7.02 1.66
N SER A 78 15.03 -6.29 1.03
CA SER A 78 15.37 -5.09 0.25
C SER A 78 15.24 -3.80 1.05
N GLY A 79 14.49 -3.80 2.17
CA GLY A 79 14.16 -2.58 2.92
C GLY A 79 13.17 -1.66 2.20
N GLU A 80 12.67 -2.03 1.01
CA GLU A 80 11.69 -1.24 0.28
C GLU A 80 10.34 -1.20 1.00
N LEU A 81 9.68 -0.06 0.93
CA LEU A 81 8.33 0.09 1.47
C LEU A 81 7.31 -0.60 0.55
N TRP A 82 6.54 -1.50 1.11
CA TRP A 82 5.37 -2.09 0.47
C TRP A 82 4.11 -1.57 1.14
N THR A 83 3.10 -1.28 0.34
CA THR A 83 1.79 -0.82 0.82
C THR A 83 0.69 -1.63 0.16
N HIS A 84 -0.47 -1.66 0.80
CA HIS A 84 -1.71 -2.02 0.10
C HIS A 84 -2.78 -0.98 0.37
N GLU A 85 -3.71 -0.88 -0.57
CA GLU A 85 -4.78 0.10 -0.48
C GLU A 85 -6.12 -0.42 -0.99
N HIS A 86 -7.20 0.17 -0.49
CA HIS A 86 -8.53 -0.09 -1.01
C HIS A 86 -8.74 0.61 -2.33
N GLY A 87 -9.13 -0.14 -3.34
CA GLY A 87 -9.81 0.40 -4.50
C GLY A 87 -11.23 0.87 -4.17
N PRO A 88 -11.96 1.41 -5.14
CA PRO A 88 -13.39 1.69 -4.97
C PRO A 88 -14.21 0.38 -4.98
N GLN A 89 -15.05 0.16 -5.95
CA GLN A 89 -15.72 -1.14 -6.10
C GLN A 89 -14.79 -2.11 -6.86
N GLY A 90 -13.97 -2.89 -6.14
CA GLY A 90 -12.87 -3.68 -6.69
C GLY A 90 -11.58 -2.86 -6.83
N GLY A 91 -10.52 -3.50 -7.30
CA GLY A 91 -9.23 -2.86 -7.55
C GLY A 91 -8.48 -2.47 -6.28
N ASP A 92 -8.56 -3.29 -5.22
CA ASP A 92 -7.60 -3.18 -4.11
C ASP A 92 -6.21 -3.58 -4.63
N GLU A 93 -5.17 -2.93 -4.15
CA GLU A 93 -3.82 -3.06 -4.70
C GLU A 93 -2.78 -3.38 -3.64
N VAL A 94 -1.76 -4.14 -4.03
CA VAL A 94 -0.48 -4.23 -3.33
C VAL A 94 0.58 -3.55 -4.18
N ASN A 95 1.30 -2.62 -3.60
CA ASN A 95 2.26 -1.77 -4.28
C ASN A 95 3.66 -1.84 -3.64
N ARG A 96 4.71 -1.86 -4.47
CA ARG A 96 6.06 -1.47 -4.05
C ARG A 96 6.15 0.04 -4.10
N THR A 97 6.19 0.68 -2.93
CA THR A 97 6.04 2.13 -2.83
C THR A 97 7.39 2.82 -2.91
N ARG A 98 7.83 3.13 -4.13
CA ARG A 98 9.14 3.69 -4.45
C ARG A 98 9.12 5.22 -4.55
N ALA A 99 10.29 5.82 -4.32
CA ALA A 99 10.51 7.26 -4.36
C ALA A 99 10.15 7.87 -5.71
N GLY A 100 9.39 8.96 -5.71
CA GLY A 100 9.13 9.76 -6.89
C GLY A 100 8.18 9.15 -7.91
N LEU A 101 7.45 8.06 -7.55
CA LEU A 101 6.54 7.39 -8.46
C LEU A 101 5.07 7.74 -8.20
N ASN A 102 4.30 7.75 -9.29
CA ASN A 102 2.85 7.94 -9.33
C ASN A 102 2.14 6.59 -9.39
N TYR A 103 1.18 6.36 -8.47
CA TYR A 103 0.38 5.12 -8.40
C TYR A 103 -1.01 5.27 -9.02
N GLY A 104 -1.26 6.38 -9.70
CA GLY A 104 -2.30 6.56 -10.70
C GLY A 104 -3.67 7.02 -10.22
N TRP A 105 -4.05 6.81 -8.96
CA TRP A 105 -5.37 7.24 -8.48
C TRP A 105 -5.56 8.76 -8.61
N PRO A 106 -6.70 9.27 -9.11
CA PRO A 106 -7.89 8.57 -9.66
C PRO A 106 -7.86 8.42 -11.17
N GLU A 107 -6.78 8.76 -11.85
CA GLU A 107 -6.68 8.78 -13.32
C GLU A 107 -6.54 7.38 -13.91
N VAL A 108 -6.00 6.46 -13.12
CA VAL A 108 -5.90 5.02 -13.42
C VAL A 108 -6.51 4.23 -12.26
N SER A 109 -7.36 3.23 -12.55
CA SER A 109 -7.98 2.40 -11.52
C SER A 109 -8.49 1.08 -12.08
N TYR A 110 -8.31 0.00 -11.33
CA TYR A 110 -8.93 -1.32 -11.59
C TYR A 110 -10.37 -1.41 -11.08
N GLY A 111 -10.78 -0.48 -10.22
CA GLY A 111 -12.12 -0.45 -9.63
C GLY A 111 -13.14 0.36 -10.43
N ARG A 112 -14.35 0.43 -9.87
CA ARG A 112 -15.49 1.12 -10.48
C ARG A 112 -16.17 2.04 -9.48
N GLU A 113 -16.94 3.01 -9.96
CA GLU A 113 -17.78 3.86 -9.13
C GLU A 113 -18.82 3.02 -8.36
N TYR A 114 -19.03 3.33 -7.08
CA TYR A 114 -19.87 2.51 -6.21
C TYR A 114 -21.31 2.37 -6.68
N VAL A 115 -21.99 3.44 -7.02
CA VAL A 115 -23.42 3.40 -7.33
C VAL A 115 -23.67 3.07 -8.80
N THR A 116 -22.88 3.65 -9.67
CA THR A 116 -23.10 3.58 -11.12
C THR A 116 -22.41 2.41 -11.80
N GLY A 117 -21.40 1.80 -11.15
CA GLY A 117 -20.54 0.79 -11.75
C GLY A 117 -19.68 1.28 -12.92
N ARG A 118 -19.65 2.60 -13.17
CA ARG A 118 -18.85 3.18 -14.25
C ARG A 118 -17.36 3.02 -13.99
N LYS A 119 -16.57 2.94 -15.07
CA LYS A 119 -15.11 2.98 -14.98
C LYS A 119 -14.66 4.30 -14.36
N ILE A 120 -13.58 4.26 -13.60
CA ILE A 120 -12.91 5.44 -13.04
C ILE A 120 -11.65 5.68 -13.86
N GLY A 121 -11.40 6.95 -14.17
CA GLY A 121 -10.21 7.35 -14.91
C GLY A 121 -10.19 6.88 -16.36
N GLU A 122 -8.99 6.85 -16.93
CA GLU A 122 -8.75 6.60 -18.35
C GLU A 122 -8.54 5.11 -18.66
N GLY A 123 -8.28 4.29 -17.63
CA GLY A 123 -8.01 2.85 -17.79
C GLY A 123 -7.40 2.22 -16.55
N THR A 124 -6.69 1.09 -16.76
CA THR A 124 -6.01 0.34 -15.69
C THR A 124 -4.49 0.52 -15.70
N THR A 125 -3.94 1.11 -16.76
CA THR A 125 -2.50 1.32 -16.92
C THR A 125 -2.24 2.63 -17.68
N ARG A 126 -1.11 3.28 -17.39
CA ARG A 126 -0.59 4.46 -18.10
C ARG A 126 0.94 4.46 -17.99
N ALA A 127 1.65 5.00 -18.98
CA ALA A 127 3.12 4.91 -19.06
C ALA A 127 3.87 5.62 -17.91
N ASP A 128 3.26 6.65 -17.31
CA ASP A 128 3.80 7.40 -16.18
C ASP A 128 3.26 6.95 -14.82
N VAL A 129 2.58 5.79 -14.76
CA VAL A 129 1.99 5.21 -13.57
C VAL A 129 2.65 3.88 -13.27
N GLU A 130 3.08 3.71 -12.02
CA GLU A 130 3.62 2.45 -11.54
C GLU A 130 2.49 1.44 -11.34
N PRO A 131 2.54 0.28 -12.01
CA PRO A 131 1.51 -0.74 -11.84
C PRO A 131 1.63 -1.43 -10.47
N PRO A 132 0.52 -1.90 -9.89
CA PRO A 132 0.56 -2.69 -8.67
C PRO A 132 1.23 -4.05 -8.90
N VAL A 133 1.86 -4.59 -7.86
CA VAL A 133 2.38 -5.97 -7.84
C VAL A 133 1.26 -6.99 -7.92
N LEU A 134 0.13 -6.68 -7.30
CA LEU A 134 -1.09 -7.48 -7.28
C LEU A 134 -2.31 -6.58 -7.14
N GLN A 135 -3.42 -6.97 -7.78
CA GLN A 135 -4.72 -6.32 -7.56
C GLN A 135 -5.82 -7.36 -7.30
N TRP A 136 -6.82 -6.98 -6.49
CA TRP A 136 -7.99 -7.79 -6.21
C TRP A 136 -9.26 -7.18 -6.78
N THR A 137 -9.91 -7.94 -7.66
CA THR A 137 -11.27 -7.66 -8.13
C THR A 137 -12.04 -8.99 -8.15
N PRO A 138 -13.03 -9.17 -7.27
CA PRO A 138 -13.62 -8.19 -6.35
C PRO A 138 -12.70 -7.81 -5.18
N SER A 139 -12.93 -6.63 -4.59
CA SER A 139 -12.24 -6.14 -3.39
C SER A 139 -12.32 -7.13 -2.24
N ILE A 140 -11.21 -7.39 -1.58
CA ILE A 140 -11.12 -8.14 -0.31
C ILE A 140 -11.18 -7.22 0.91
N ALA A 141 -11.10 -5.91 0.70
CA ALA A 141 -10.94 -4.88 1.72
C ALA A 141 -9.74 -5.17 2.63
N PRO A 142 -8.48 -5.09 2.10
CA PRO A 142 -7.29 -5.42 2.86
C PRO A 142 -7.10 -4.48 4.05
N SER A 143 -6.50 -4.98 5.13
CA SER A 143 -6.42 -4.26 6.42
C SER A 143 -4.98 -4.16 6.95
N GLY A 144 -4.58 -5.00 7.92
CA GLY A 144 -3.19 -5.07 8.35
C GLY A 144 -2.35 -5.89 7.40
N MET A 145 -1.03 -5.64 7.39
CA MET A 145 -0.08 -6.47 6.65
C MET A 145 1.24 -6.61 7.40
N ALA A 146 1.88 -7.75 7.23
CA ALA A 146 3.21 -8.02 7.74
C ALA A 146 3.95 -9.00 6.82
N PHE A 147 5.25 -8.79 6.61
CA PHE A 147 6.13 -9.85 6.14
C PHE A 147 6.44 -10.78 7.29
N TYR A 148 6.43 -12.08 7.03
CA TYR A 148 6.86 -13.06 8.02
C TYR A 148 8.39 -13.22 7.95
N THR A 149 9.05 -13.04 9.10
CA THR A 149 10.51 -13.10 9.21
C THR A 149 10.99 -14.17 10.20
N GLY A 150 10.06 -14.72 10.98
CA GLY A 150 10.33 -15.72 12.01
C GLY A 150 10.79 -17.08 11.48
N ASP A 151 11.19 -17.95 12.39
CA ASP A 151 11.66 -19.30 12.10
C ASP A 151 10.66 -20.39 12.49
N ALA A 152 9.56 -20.02 13.20
CA ALA A 152 8.55 -20.98 13.63
C ALA A 152 7.81 -21.65 12.44
N PHE A 153 7.67 -20.92 11.31
CA PHE A 153 7.09 -21.43 10.08
C PHE A 153 8.06 -21.22 8.90
N PRO A 154 9.10 -22.06 8.75
CA PRO A 154 10.19 -21.82 7.79
C PRO A 154 9.73 -21.63 6.34
N HIS A 155 8.67 -22.34 5.92
CA HIS A 155 8.10 -22.22 4.57
C HIS A 155 7.33 -20.92 4.32
N TRP A 156 7.11 -20.10 5.35
CA TRP A 156 6.44 -18.82 5.27
C TRP A 156 7.40 -17.63 5.28
N LYS A 157 8.68 -17.89 5.54
CA LYS A 157 9.71 -16.85 5.63
C LYS A 157 9.78 -16.03 4.34
N GLY A 158 9.68 -14.70 4.47
CA GLY A 158 9.63 -13.78 3.33
C GLY A 158 8.24 -13.62 2.68
N ASN A 159 7.23 -14.42 3.10
CA ASN A 159 5.89 -14.25 2.57
C ASN A 159 5.21 -13.01 3.16
N LEU A 160 4.31 -12.39 2.39
CA LEU A 160 3.50 -11.26 2.83
C LEU A 160 2.12 -11.75 3.27
N PHE A 161 1.72 -11.38 4.48
CA PHE A 161 0.41 -11.68 5.03
C PHE A 161 -0.46 -10.42 5.04
N VAL A 162 -1.70 -10.54 4.58
CA VAL A 162 -2.67 -9.44 4.47
C VAL A 162 -4.00 -9.88 5.06
N GLY A 163 -4.48 -9.15 6.08
CA GLY A 163 -5.82 -9.37 6.62
C GLY A 163 -6.89 -8.85 5.67
N ALA A 164 -8.04 -9.51 5.60
CA ALA A 164 -9.18 -9.11 4.79
C ALA A 164 -10.45 -8.90 5.61
N LEU A 165 -11.12 -7.77 5.37
CA LEU A 165 -12.34 -7.41 6.09
C LEU A 165 -13.58 -7.99 5.40
N LYS A 166 -13.60 -7.99 4.07
CA LYS A 166 -14.79 -8.38 3.31
C LYS A 166 -15.02 -9.89 3.34
N PHE A 167 -14.02 -10.68 3.01
CA PHE A 167 -14.18 -12.14 2.98
C PHE A 167 -13.77 -12.82 4.30
N GLN A 168 -13.40 -12.04 5.33
CA GLN A 168 -13.14 -12.55 6.68
C GLN A 168 -12.05 -13.62 6.70
N LEU A 169 -10.93 -13.34 6.03
CA LEU A 169 -9.84 -14.27 5.85
C LEU A 169 -8.48 -13.58 5.97
N LEU A 170 -7.44 -14.40 6.06
CA LEU A 170 -6.05 -13.99 5.94
C LEU A 170 -5.53 -14.43 4.57
N VAL A 171 -4.91 -13.52 3.84
CA VAL A 171 -4.23 -13.82 2.58
C VAL A 171 -2.74 -13.99 2.86
N ARG A 172 -2.15 -15.09 2.38
CA ARG A 172 -0.71 -15.28 2.27
C ARG A 172 -0.29 -15.14 0.82
N LEU A 173 0.63 -14.22 0.56
CA LEU A 173 1.24 -14.03 -0.75
C LEU A 173 2.67 -14.58 -0.73
N VAL A 174 2.93 -15.57 -1.58
CA VAL A 174 4.26 -16.13 -1.80
C VAL A 174 4.96 -15.28 -2.85
N LEU A 175 6.18 -14.85 -2.54
CA LEU A 175 6.96 -13.99 -3.40
C LEU A 175 8.15 -14.75 -4.01
N ASP A 176 8.44 -14.45 -5.27
CA ASP A 176 9.69 -14.76 -5.95
C ASP A 176 10.33 -13.42 -6.37
N GLY A 177 11.32 -12.96 -5.61
CA GLY A 177 11.80 -11.58 -5.67
C GLY A 177 10.64 -10.61 -5.35
N ASP A 178 10.30 -9.78 -6.33
CA ASP A 178 9.26 -8.75 -6.19
C ASP A 178 7.91 -9.18 -6.77
N ARG A 179 7.79 -10.41 -7.26
CA ARG A 179 6.57 -10.91 -7.90
C ARG A 179 5.79 -11.81 -6.96
N VAL A 180 4.48 -11.63 -6.92
CA VAL A 180 3.57 -12.59 -6.30
C VAL A 180 3.44 -13.79 -7.24
N VAL A 181 3.84 -14.97 -6.76
CA VAL A 181 3.77 -16.21 -7.53
C VAL A 181 2.64 -17.15 -7.08
N HIS A 182 2.13 -16.93 -5.86
CA HIS A 182 1.00 -17.71 -5.34
C HIS A 182 0.23 -16.91 -4.29
N GLU A 183 -1.10 -17.05 -4.29
CA GLU A 183 -2.01 -16.55 -3.27
C GLU A 183 -2.68 -17.71 -2.56
N GLU A 184 -2.63 -17.70 -1.25
CA GLU A 184 -3.35 -18.65 -0.40
C GLU A 184 -4.29 -17.91 0.54
N ARG A 185 -5.50 -18.46 0.72
CA ARG A 185 -6.54 -17.91 1.60
C ARG A 185 -6.70 -18.79 2.83
N LEU A 186 -6.47 -18.23 3.99
CA LEU A 186 -6.40 -18.89 5.27
C LEU A 186 -7.49 -18.36 6.20
N LEU A 187 -7.86 -19.14 7.23
CA LEU A 187 -8.73 -18.75 8.34
C LEU A 187 -10.15 -18.32 7.94
N GLY A 188 -10.59 -18.65 6.73
CA GLY A 188 -11.95 -18.32 6.26
C GLY A 188 -13.05 -18.98 7.12
N GLU A 189 -12.77 -20.15 7.69
CA GLU A 189 -13.64 -20.89 8.59
C GLU A 189 -13.97 -20.15 9.90
N LEU A 190 -13.12 -19.19 10.30
CA LEU A 190 -13.35 -18.39 11.51
C LEU A 190 -14.52 -17.44 11.35
N GLY A 191 -14.88 -17.05 10.13
CA GLY A 191 -15.97 -16.10 9.86
C GLY A 191 -15.79 -14.75 10.56
N ARG A 192 -14.54 -14.30 10.72
CA ARG A 192 -14.18 -13.06 11.43
C ARG A 192 -13.39 -12.11 10.55
N ARG A 193 -13.70 -10.82 10.64
CA ARG A 193 -12.94 -9.76 9.95
C ARG A 193 -11.56 -9.63 10.59
N ILE A 194 -10.51 -9.91 9.82
CA ILE A 194 -9.13 -9.77 10.27
C ILE A 194 -8.70 -8.32 10.05
N ARG A 195 -8.46 -7.59 11.14
CA ARG A 195 -8.19 -6.16 11.13
C ARG A 195 -6.71 -5.81 11.06
N ASP A 196 -5.89 -6.62 11.72
CA ASP A 196 -4.44 -6.39 11.75
C ASP A 196 -3.70 -7.72 11.73
N VAL A 197 -2.47 -7.67 11.26
CA VAL A 197 -1.56 -8.80 11.18
C VAL A 197 -0.22 -8.33 11.72
N ARG A 198 0.33 -9.09 12.67
CA ARG A 198 1.62 -8.81 13.28
C ARG A 198 2.37 -10.11 13.50
N GLU A 199 3.67 -10.08 13.35
CA GLU A 199 4.55 -11.11 13.84
C GLU A 199 4.84 -10.87 15.33
N GLY A 200 4.70 -11.90 16.15
CA GLY A 200 5.04 -11.84 17.58
C GLY A 200 6.55 -11.90 17.81
N PRO A 201 7.02 -11.51 19.00
CA PRO A 201 8.45 -11.53 19.32
C PRO A 201 9.05 -12.95 19.38
N ASP A 202 8.20 -13.97 19.42
CA ASP A 202 8.56 -15.40 19.37
C ASP A 202 8.54 -15.98 17.94
N GLY A 203 8.38 -15.13 16.93
CA GLY A 203 8.33 -15.54 15.51
C GLY A 203 7.03 -16.26 15.12
N ARG A 204 5.93 -15.96 15.81
CA ARG A 204 4.59 -16.47 15.52
C ARG A 204 3.60 -15.36 15.22
#